data_ed4fa6870a4683e2a07f8bdc3c9adc4b
#
_entry.id   ed4fa6870a4683e2a07f8bdc3c9adc4b
#
_cell.length_a   1.000
_cell.length_b   1.000
_cell.length_c   1.000
_cell.angle_alpha   90.00
_cell.angle_beta   90.00
_cell.angle_gamma   90.00
#
_symmetry.space_group_name_H-M   'P 1'
#
loop_
_entity.id
_entity.type
_entity.pdbx_description
1 polymer ?
#
loop_
_entity_poly.entity_id
_entity_poly.type
_entity_poly.pdbx_seq_one_letter_code
_entity_poly.pdbx_strand_id
1 'polypeptide(L)'
;ASPMGGGTRLLWAHAVPFYQAPVRERLNFSAENQLITCDMNADTLGCYMDPDKPFESMAARLVNNIFNGSAQHRIQRALELCRMQQIDGVVYFCQWGCKQTMGAAQLFKSALEAEGYPVLLLDGDGCDRANTMDGQTATRLDAFLEMLHSKQEALV
;
A
#
# COMPACT_ATOMS: atom_id res chain seq x y z
N ALA A 1 10.65 -19.67 -6.61
CA ALA A 1 10.00 -20.12 -5.37
C ALA A 1 10.04 -18.97 -4.36
N SER A 2 8.89 -18.46 -3.95
CA SER A 2 8.77 -17.41 -2.93
C SER A 2 9.31 -17.97 -1.60
N PRO A 3 10.26 -17.32 -0.94
CA PRO A 3 10.85 -17.88 0.29
C PRO A 3 9.97 -17.71 1.53
N MET A 4 8.77 -17.19 1.39
CA MET A 4 7.83 -16.94 2.49
C MET A 4 6.43 -17.40 2.05
N GLY A 5 5.89 -18.36 2.72
CA GLY A 5 4.60 -19.06 2.57
C GLY A 5 3.57 -18.55 1.58
N GLY A 6 2.77 -19.47 1.05
CA GLY A 6 1.82 -19.23 -0.06
C GLY A 6 0.57 -18.43 0.27
N GLY A 7 0.68 -17.31 0.99
CA GLY A 7 -0.43 -16.42 1.29
C GLY A 7 -0.54 -15.23 0.34
N THR A 8 -1.70 -14.58 0.34
CA THR A 8 -1.98 -13.36 -0.44
C THR A 8 -1.05 -12.21 -0.02
N ARG A 9 -0.40 -11.60 -0.99
CA ARG A 9 0.63 -10.57 -0.79
C ARG A 9 0.08 -9.19 -1.09
N LEU A 10 0.11 -8.31 -0.10
CA LEU A 10 -0.51 -6.99 -0.17
C LEU A 10 0.51 -5.85 -0.07
N LEU A 11 0.31 -4.83 -0.89
CA LEU A 11 0.89 -3.50 -0.74
C LEU A 11 -0.14 -2.59 -0.07
N TRP A 12 0.28 -1.87 0.96
CA TRP A 12 -0.52 -0.79 1.53
C TRP A 12 0.00 0.57 1.06
N ALA A 13 -0.87 1.36 0.48
CA ALA A 13 -0.55 2.72 0.06
C ALA A 13 -1.07 3.74 1.08
N HIS A 14 -0.20 4.60 1.55
CA HIS A 14 -0.37 5.60 2.61
C HIS A 14 -0.34 5.02 4.04
N ALA A 15 -0.80 5.79 5.03
CA ALA A 15 -0.74 5.41 6.45
C ALA A 15 -1.55 4.14 6.74
N VAL A 16 -0.97 3.23 7.50
CA VAL A 16 -1.65 2.01 7.95
C VAL A 16 -2.31 2.29 9.31
N PRO A 17 -3.64 2.24 9.41
CA PRO A 17 -4.33 2.48 10.67
C PRO A 17 -4.27 1.24 11.59
N PHE A 18 -3.10 0.89 12.08
CA PHE A 18 -2.90 -0.31 12.92
C PHE A 18 -3.69 -0.32 14.23
N TYR A 19 -4.26 0.80 14.64
CA TYR A 19 -5.16 0.80 15.79
C TYR A 19 -6.53 0.20 15.48
N GLN A 20 -6.92 0.10 14.22
CA GLN A 20 -8.15 -0.57 13.81
C GLN A 20 -7.99 -2.09 13.92
N ALA A 21 -8.87 -2.71 14.71
CA ALA A 21 -8.84 -4.15 14.93
C ALA A 21 -8.89 -4.97 13.62
N PRO A 22 -9.79 -4.65 12.64
CA PRO A 22 -9.87 -5.38 11.39
C PRO A 22 -8.56 -5.43 10.62
N VAL A 23 -7.80 -4.33 10.60
CA VAL A 23 -6.50 -4.27 9.90
C VAL A 23 -5.48 -5.19 10.57
N ARG A 24 -5.37 -5.10 11.91
CA ARG A 24 -4.41 -5.93 12.66
C ARG A 24 -4.72 -7.43 12.56
N GLU A 25 -6.00 -7.78 12.66
CA GLU A 25 -6.42 -9.18 12.72
C GLU A 25 -6.24 -9.88 11.37
N ARG A 26 -6.48 -9.17 10.26
CA ARG A 26 -6.45 -9.74 8.92
C ARG A 26 -5.09 -9.68 8.25
N LEU A 27 -4.27 -8.68 8.57
CA LEU A 27 -3.02 -8.39 7.87
C LEU A 27 -1.79 -8.49 8.78
N ASN A 28 -1.95 -8.92 10.02
CA ASN A 28 -0.86 -8.99 10.99
C ASN A 28 -0.14 -10.35 10.89
N PHE A 29 0.88 -10.43 10.02
CA PHE A 29 1.77 -11.58 9.89
C PHE A 29 1.05 -12.93 9.74
N SER A 30 -0.19 -12.93 9.25
CA SER A 30 -0.89 -14.18 8.99
C SER A 30 -0.22 -14.89 7.81
N ALA A 31 -0.19 -16.21 7.85
CA ALA A 31 0.27 -17.00 6.72
C ALA A 31 -0.64 -16.88 5.50
N GLU A 32 -1.86 -16.42 5.71
CA GLU A 32 -2.92 -16.31 4.71
C GLU A 32 -2.91 -14.97 3.99
N ASN A 33 -2.76 -13.86 4.75
CA ASN A 33 -2.78 -12.50 4.19
C ASN A 33 -1.58 -11.71 4.71
N GLN A 34 -0.63 -11.45 3.84
CA GLN A 34 0.64 -10.83 4.21
C GLN A 34 0.70 -9.38 3.74
N LEU A 35 0.80 -8.44 4.67
CA LEU A 35 1.18 -7.07 4.35
C LEU A 35 2.70 -7.03 4.09
N ILE A 36 3.08 -7.03 2.83
CA ILE A 36 4.49 -7.13 2.42
C ILE A 36 5.22 -5.81 2.60
N THR A 37 4.59 -4.71 2.19
CA THR A 37 5.19 -3.38 2.27
C THR A 37 4.14 -2.28 2.33
N CYS A 38 4.57 -1.13 2.86
CA CYS A 38 3.82 0.11 2.78
C CYS A 38 4.61 1.11 1.94
N ASP A 39 3.94 1.84 1.04
CA ASP A 39 4.60 2.80 0.17
C ASP A 39 5.28 3.94 0.94
N MET A 40 4.77 4.31 2.11
CA MET A 40 5.41 5.30 2.99
C MET A 40 6.78 4.86 3.50
N ASN A 41 7.02 3.55 3.60
CA ASN A 41 8.30 3.00 4.02
C ASN A 41 9.24 2.71 2.84
N ALA A 42 8.75 2.90 1.62
CA ALA A 42 9.51 2.63 0.39
C ALA A 42 10.30 3.86 -0.12
N ASP A 43 10.22 4.98 0.53
CA ASP A 43 10.92 6.22 0.18
C ASP A 43 12.45 6.08 0.19
N THR A 44 12.94 5.14 1.01
CA THR A 44 14.37 4.84 1.14
C THR A 44 14.89 3.82 0.13
N LEU A 45 14.00 3.10 -0.56
CA LEU A 45 14.40 2.11 -1.55
C LEU A 45 15.03 2.76 -2.77
N GLY A 46 16.32 2.45 -3.00
CA GLY A 46 17.09 3.02 -4.10
C GLY A 46 17.79 4.33 -3.79
N CYS A 47 17.67 4.87 -2.57
CA CYS A 47 18.41 6.04 -2.14
C CYS A 47 19.67 5.61 -1.36
N TYR A 48 20.80 5.51 -2.07
CA TYR A 48 22.09 5.32 -1.42
C TYR A 48 22.50 6.61 -0.70
N MET A 49 22.89 6.48 0.57
CA MET A 49 23.41 7.59 1.35
C MET A 49 24.94 7.53 1.32
N ASP A 50 25.57 8.39 0.52
CA ASP A 50 27.01 8.50 0.41
C ASP A 50 27.56 9.30 1.60
N PRO A 51 28.35 8.69 2.49
CA PRO A 51 28.91 9.40 3.65
C PRO A 51 29.91 10.49 3.27
N ASP A 52 30.53 10.43 2.09
CA ASP A 52 31.45 11.45 1.59
C ASP A 52 30.69 12.65 0.99
N LYS A 53 29.40 12.48 0.68
CA LYS A 53 28.48 13.51 0.12
C LYS A 53 27.14 13.54 0.85
N PRO A 54 27.15 13.81 2.17
CA PRO A 54 25.95 13.65 2.99
C PRO A 54 24.81 14.61 2.58
N PHE A 55 25.15 15.87 2.27
CA PHE A 55 24.13 16.87 1.92
C PHE A 55 23.51 16.61 0.54
N GLU A 56 24.30 16.21 -0.43
CA GLU A 56 23.82 15.84 -1.76
C GLU A 56 22.95 14.58 -1.70
N SER A 57 23.35 13.59 -0.90
CA SER A 57 22.58 12.38 -0.69
C SER A 57 21.24 12.67 -0.02
N MET A 58 21.23 13.52 1.01
CA MET A 58 20.00 13.97 1.68
C MET A 58 19.09 14.74 0.71
N ALA A 59 19.66 15.66 -0.07
CA ALA A 59 18.90 16.41 -1.07
C ALA A 59 18.30 15.50 -2.14
N ALA A 60 19.06 14.54 -2.66
CA ALA A 60 18.58 13.56 -3.62
C ALA A 60 17.43 12.72 -3.05
N ARG A 61 17.53 12.26 -1.80
CA ARG A 61 16.45 11.54 -1.11
C ARG A 61 15.18 12.38 -0.98
N LEU A 62 15.30 13.65 -0.61
CA LEU A 62 14.15 14.54 -0.51
C LEU A 62 13.50 14.81 -1.86
N VAL A 63 14.29 15.09 -2.89
CA VAL A 63 13.80 15.39 -4.24
C VAL A 63 13.09 14.16 -4.85
N ASN A 64 13.66 12.97 -4.65
CA ASN A 64 13.12 11.72 -5.21
C ASN A 64 12.08 11.04 -4.31
N ASN A 65 11.68 11.65 -3.21
CA ASN A 65 10.65 11.09 -2.34
C ASN A 65 9.33 10.91 -3.10
N ILE A 66 8.67 9.78 -2.91
CA ILE A 66 7.44 9.41 -3.64
C ILE A 66 6.27 10.37 -3.39
N PHE A 67 6.30 11.12 -2.30
CA PHE A 67 5.31 12.15 -1.97
C PHE A 67 5.65 13.53 -2.54
N ASN A 68 6.81 13.64 -3.21
CA ASN A 68 7.24 14.86 -3.86
C ASN A 68 6.87 14.82 -5.35
N GLY A 69 6.13 15.81 -5.80
CA GLY A 69 5.75 15.90 -7.21
C GLY A 69 4.33 15.42 -7.52
N SER A 70 4.13 14.89 -8.71
CA SER A 70 2.83 14.50 -9.22
C SER A 70 2.37 13.13 -8.72
N ALA A 71 1.07 12.86 -8.78
CA ALA A 71 0.51 11.53 -8.52
C ALA A 71 1.14 10.44 -9.42
N GLN A 72 1.56 10.79 -10.63
CA GLN A 72 2.21 9.86 -11.56
C GLN A 72 3.50 9.27 -11.00
N HIS A 73 4.32 10.06 -10.30
CA HIS A 73 5.54 9.55 -9.66
C HIS A 73 5.23 8.47 -8.62
N ARG A 74 4.21 8.72 -7.78
CA ARG A 74 3.76 7.75 -6.77
C ARG A 74 3.18 6.48 -7.41
N ILE A 75 2.38 6.62 -8.47
CA ILE A 75 1.82 5.50 -9.23
C ILE A 75 2.93 4.63 -9.81
N GLN A 76 3.92 5.21 -10.47
CA GLN A 76 5.06 4.48 -11.02
C GLN A 76 5.81 3.71 -9.94
N ARG A 77 6.06 4.34 -8.80
CA ARG A 77 6.74 3.70 -7.68
C ARG A 77 5.93 2.53 -7.10
N ALA A 78 4.61 2.70 -6.97
CA ALA A 78 3.73 1.62 -6.52
C ALA A 78 3.75 0.42 -7.49
N LEU A 79 3.72 0.67 -8.80
CA LEU A 79 3.83 -0.39 -9.81
C LEU A 79 5.18 -1.11 -9.75
N GLU A 80 6.28 -0.39 -9.53
CA GLU A 80 7.59 -1.00 -9.30
C GLU A 80 7.59 -1.92 -8.08
N LEU A 81 7.05 -1.45 -6.95
CA LEU A 81 6.91 -2.23 -5.73
C LEU A 81 6.04 -3.47 -5.95
N CYS A 82 4.93 -3.34 -6.64
CA CYS A 82 4.06 -4.46 -6.98
C CYS A 82 4.81 -5.54 -7.76
N ARG A 83 5.58 -5.16 -8.76
CA ARG A 83 6.38 -6.11 -9.56
C ARG A 83 7.52 -6.73 -8.76
N MET A 84 8.30 -5.92 -8.06
CA MET A 84 9.45 -6.38 -7.26
C MET A 84 9.05 -7.32 -6.14
N GLN A 85 7.94 -7.04 -5.48
CA GLN A 85 7.46 -7.75 -4.31
C GLN A 85 6.41 -8.82 -4.64
N GLN A 86 6.09 -9.02 -5.92
CA GLN A 86 5.08 -9.99 -6.37
C GLN A 86 3.74 -9.79 -5.62
N ILE A 87 3.21 -8.60 -5.66
CA ILE A 87 1.98 -8.20 -4.96
C ILE A 87 0.75 -8.73 -5.70
N ASP A 88 -0.20 -9.28 -4.97
CA ASP A 88 -1.48 -9.79 -5.49
C ASP A 88 -2.58 -8.73 -5.46
N GLY A 89 -2.52 -7.80 -4.51
CA GLY A 89 -3.51 -6.74 -4.37
C GLY A 89 -2.99 -5.54 -3.59
N VAL A 90 -3.63 -4.40 -3.79
CA VAL A 90 -3.23 -3.12 -3.18
C VAL A 90 -4.37 -2.54 -2.37
N VAL A 91 -4.09 -2.13 -1.14
CA VAL A 91 -5.00 -1.32 -0.33
C VAL A 91 -4.52 0.12 -0.36
N TYR A 92 -5.35 1.03 -0.84
CA TYR A 92 -5.07 2.46 -0.84
C TYR A 92 -5.90 3.15 0.24
N PHE A 93 -5.24 3.72 1.23
CA PHE A 93 -5.91 4.38 2.35
C PHE A 93 -6.06 5.87 2.10
N CYS A 94 -7.31 6.32 2.05
CA CYS A 94 -7.69 7.72 1.92
C CYS A 94 -7.87 8.33 3.31
N GLN A 95 -6.85 9.01 3.82
CA GLN A 95 -6.94 9.74 5.09
C GLN A 95 -7.94 10.89 4.98
N TRP A 96 -8.91 10.97 5.88
CA TRP A 96 -9.86 12.07 5.94
C TRP A 96 -9.16 13.43 6.09
N GLY A 97 -9.60 14.40 5.31
CA GLY A 97 -9.00 15.73 5.25
C GLY A 97 -7.68 15.82 4.46
N CYS A 98 -7.10 14.70 4.03
CA CYS A 98 -5.90 14.72 3.21
C CYS A 98 -6.24 14.89 1.73
N LYS A 99 -6.06 16.11 1.20
CA LYS A 99 -6.33 16.41 -0.21
C LYS A 99 -5.48 15.58 -1.17
N GLN A 100 -4.26 15.24 -0.79
CA GLN A 100 -3.34 14.47 -1.62
C GLN A 100 -3.83 13.03 -1.80
N THR A 101 -4.20 12.34 -0.73
CA THR A 101 -4.68 10.96 -0.82
C THR A 101 -6.06 10.87 -1.46
N MET A 102 -6.98 11.74 -1.06
CA MET A 102 -8.32 11.77 -1.64
C MET A 102 -8.32 12.16 -3.12
N GLY A 103 -7.56 13.20 -3.49
CA GLY A 103 -7.50 13.69 -4.86
C GLY A 103 -6.84 12.74 -5.86
N ALA A 104 -5.89 11.93 -5.40
CA ALA A 104 -5.17 10.98 -6.24
C ALA A 104 -5.79 9.57 -6.27
N ALA A 105 -6.75 9.26 -5.39
CA ALA A 105 -7.25 7.91 -5.16
C ALA A 105 -7.73 7.20 -6.45
N GLN A 106 -8.57 7.86 -7.22
CA GLN A 106 -9.13 7.26 -8.44
C GLN A 106 -8.08 7.12 -9.55
N LEU A 107 -7.17 8.09 -9.69
CA LEU A 107 -6.06 8.00 -10.64
C LEU A 107 -5.14 6.82 -10.31
N PHE A 108 -4.80 6.69 -9.03
CA PHE A 108 -3.98 5.60 -8.53
C PHE A 108 -4.65 4.24 -8.77
N LYS A 109 -5.92 4.10 -8.38
CA LYS A 109 -6.69 2.88 -8.58
C LYS A 109 -6.74 2.50 -10.06
N SER A 110 -7.19 3.39 -10.93
CA SER A 110 -7.33 3.11 -12.36
C SER A 110 -6.01 2.71 -13.02
N ALA A 111 -4.90 3.35 -12.64
CA ALA A 111 -3.59 3.05 -13.20
C ALA A 111 -3.07 1.66 -12.78
N LEU A 112 -3.26 1.27 -11.52
CA LEU A 112 -2.83 -0.04 -11.05
C LEU A 112 -3.72 -1.17 -11.59
N GLU A 113 -5.03 -0.94 -11.63
CA GLU A 113 -5.98 -1.91 -12.20
C GLU A 113 -5.76 -2.15 -13.70
N ALA A 114 -5.36 -1.13 -14.45
CA ALA A 114 -4.98 -1.27 -15.85
C ALA A 114 -3.75 -2.19 -16.05
N GLU A 115 -2.87 -2.28 -15.06
CA GLU A 115 -1.71 -3.17 -15.02
C GLU A 115 -2.01 -4.54 -14.35
N GLY A 116 -3.29 -4.79 -14.03
CA GLY A 116 -3.76 -6.08 -13.49
C GLY A 116 -3.70 -6.22 -11.96
N TYR A 117 -3.35 -5.15 -11.22
CA TYR A 117 -3.34 -5.15 -9.76
C TYR A 117 -4.68 -4.65 -9.20
N PRO A 118 -5.49 -5.51 -8.58
CA PRO A 118 -6.72 -5.08 -7.90
C PRO A 118 -6.43 -4.06 -6.80
N VAL A 119 -7.27 -3.02 -6.68
CA VAL A 119 -7.09 -1.96 -5.69
C VAL A 119 -8.34 -1.76 -4.86
N LEU A 120 -8.21 -1.94 -3.54
CA LEU A 120 -9.22 -1.54 -2.56
C LEU A 120 -8.94 -0.11 -2.11
N LEU A 121 -9.90 0.80 -2.30
CA LEU A 121 -9.87 2.11 -1.66
C LEU A 121 -10.53 2.00 -0.29
N LEU A 122 -9.82 2.28 0.78
CA LEU A 122 -10.36 2.45 2.13
C LEU A 122 -10.24 3.92 2.52
N ASP A 123 -11.25 4.44 3.20
CA ASP A 123 -11.23 5.79 3.72
C ASP A 123 -11.48 5.79 5.23
N GLY A 124 -10.91 6.75 5.91
CA GLY A 124 -11.04 6.84 7.37
C GLY A 124 -10.07 7.84 7.98
N ASP A 125 -10.09 7.89 9.30
CA ASP A 125 -9.11 8.61 10.07
C ASP A 125 -8.00 7.65 10.52
N GLY A 126 -6.79 7.84 10.06
CA GLY A 126 -5.63 7.02 10.44
C GLY A 126 -4.97 7.47 11.75
N CYS A 127 -5.47 8.53 12.38
CA CYS A 127 -4.86 9.17 13.55
C CYS A 127 -5.72 9.11 14.81
N ASP A 128 -7.03 9.31 14.69
CA ASP A 128 -7.93 9.39 15.84
C ASP A 128 -8.79 8.13 15.97
N ARG A 129 -8.59 7.42 17.06
CA ARG A 129 -9.37 6.21 17.41
C ARG A 129 -10.86 6.47 17.62
N ALA A 130 -11.24 7.68 18.02
CA ALA A 130 -12.64 8.04 18.19
C ALA A 130 -13.44 7.98 16.88
N ASN A 131 -12.76 8.10 15.75
CA ASN A 131 -13.34 8.05 14.40
C ASN A 131 -13.25 6.65 13.77
N THR A 132 -13.14 5.59 14.55
CA THR A 132 -13.02 4.21 14.05
C THR A 132 -14.30 3.74 13.38
N MET A 133 -14.17 3.17 12.19
CA MET A 133 -15.26 2.53 11.45
C MET A 133 -14.97 1.04 11.24
N ASP A 134 -14.65 0.34 12.33
CA ASP A 134 -14.16 -1.04 12.31
C ASP A 134 -15.08 -2.00 11.52
N GLY A 135 -16.39 -1.90 11.69
CA GLY A 135 -17.34 -2.75 10.95
C GLY A 135 -17.30 -2.54 9.45
N GLN A 136 -17.22 -1.29 8.99
CA GLN A 136 -17.13 -0.97 7.57
C GLN A 136 -15.77 -1.39 6.99
N THR A 137 -14.69 -1.13 7.70
CA THR A 137 -13.34 -1.54 7.32
C THR A 137 -13.25 -3.05 7.21
N ALA A 138 -13.79 -3.79 8.21
CA ALA A 138 -13.84 -5.24 8.21
C ALA A 138 -14.54 -5.78 6.94
N THR A 139 -15.78 -5.36 6.70
CA THR A 139 -16.58 -5.85 5.58
C THR A 139 -15.90 -5.62 4.24
N ARG A 140 -15.33 -4.43 4.02
CA ARG A 140 -14.67 -4.08 2.76
C ARG A 140 -13.36 -4.85 2.57
N LEU A 141 -12.59 -5.01 3.65
CA LEU A 141 -11.34 -5.74 3.62
C LEU A 141 -11.57 -7.23 3.40
N ASP A 142 -12.55 -7.83 4.09
CA ASP A 142 -12.92 -9.23 3.92
C ASP A 142 -13.36 -9.53 2.48
N ALA A 143 -14.25 -8.74 1.91
CA ALA A 143 -14.68 -8.91 0.52
C ALA A 143 -13.53 -8.78 -0.48
N PHE A 144 -12.57 -7.89 -0.23
CA PHE A 144 -11.40 -7.74 -1.08
C PHE A 144 -10.46 -8.94 -0.99
N LEU A 145 -10.20 -9.45 0.21
CA LEU A 145 -9.38 -10.64 0.42
C LEU A 145 -10.02 -11.88 -0.19
N GLU A 146 -11.31 -12.08 -0.02
CA GLU A 146 -12.06 -13.17 -0.64
C GLU A 146 -11.97 -13.15 -2.17
N MET A 147 -12.09 -11.96 -2.78
CA MET A 147 -11.92 -11.79 -4.23
C MET A 147 -10.50 -12.15 -4.68
N LEU A 148 -9.46 -11.79 -3.91
CA LEU A 148 -8.06 -12.13 -4.24
C LEU A 148 -7.82 -13.63 -4.12
N HIS A 149 -8.33 -14.29 -3.07
CA HIS A 149 -8.22 -15.75 -2.89
C HIS A 149 -8.89 -16.50 -4.05
N SER A 150 -10.11 -16.12 -4.41
CA SER A 150 -10.83 -16.73 -5.53
C SER A 150 -10.08 -16.57 -6.87
N LYS A 151 -9.41 -15.45 -7.07
CA LYS A 151 -8.59 -15.22 -8.27
C LYS A 151 -7.35 -16.13 -8.28
N GLN A 152 -6.72 -16.36 -7.13
CA GLN A 152 -5.57 -17.25 -7.02
C GLN A 152 -5.95 -18.70 -7.27
N GLU A 153 -7.08 -19.15 -6.72
CA GLU A 153 -7.60 -20.51 -6.94
C GLU A 153 -7.92 -20.80 -8.41
N ALA A 154 -8.41 -19.80 -9.13
CA ALA A 154 -8.74 -19.91 -10.56
C ALA A 154 -7.51 -19.99 -11.48
N LEU A 155 -6.32 -19.68 -10.97
CA LEU A 155 -5.05 -19.72 -11.72
C LEU A 155 -4.23 -21.00 -11.50
N VAL A 156 -4.68 -21.87 -10.60
CA VAL A 156 -4.08 -23.18 -10.29
C VAL A 156 -4.80 -24.31 -11.01
#